data_777d523f4a545f51a01c5d282feb9f09
#
_entry.id   777d523f4a545f51a01c5d282feb9f09
#
_cell.length_a   1.000
_cell.length_b   1.000
_cell.length_c   1.000
_cell.angle_alpha   90.00
_cell.angle_beta   90.00
_cell.angle_gamma   90.00
#
_symmetry.space_group_name_H-M   'P 1'
#
loop_
_entity.id
_entity.type
_entity.pdbx_description
1 polymer ?
#
loop_
_entity_poly.entity_id
_entity_poly.type
_entity_poly.pdbx_seq_one_letter_code
_entity_poly.pdbx_strand_id
1 'polypeptide(L)'
;LNDIREAITKIDIRSLINSGAIKKKRLVNTSRFWSRKIKKQKSSNRRKGFGSRKGKKTARLKPKRTWINKIRLQRNFIKSLRDKNIITSVAYHELYMKSKGGFFRSLRHLQLYTKERGITKK
;
A
#
# COMPACT_ATOMS: atom_id res chain seq x y z
N LEU A 1 -8.47 12.30 51.02
CA LEU A 1 -9.64 11.43 50.76
C LEU A 1 -10.94 12.04 51.31
N ASN A 2 -10.90 12.80 52.39
CA ASN A 2 -12.06 13.46 52.97
C ASN A 2 -12.65 14.50 52.00
N ASP A 3 -11.83 15.33 51.39
CA ASP A 3 -12.24 16.36 50.43
C ASP A 3 -13.04 15.77 49.24
N ILE A 4 -12.71 14.53 48.85
CA ILE A 4 -13.43 13.85 47.77
C ILE A 4 -14.80 13.31 48.25
N ARG A 5 -14.90 12.96 49.52
CA ARG A 5 -16.20 12.50 50.11
C ARG A 5 -17.17 13.66 50.32
N GLU A 6 -16.64 14.87 50.55
CA GLU A 6 -17.42 16.08 50.70
C GLU A 6 -17.85 16.70 49.38
N ALA A 7 -17.19 16.33 48.26
CA ALA A 7 -17.50 16.81 46.91
C ALA A 7 -18.80 16.13 46.38
N ILE A 8 -19.92 16.84 46.50
CA ILE A 8 -21.24 16.33 46.07
C ILE A 8 -21.52 16.70 44.60
N THR A 9 -21.02 17.83 44.13
CA THR A 9 -21.31 18.32 42.77
C THR A 9 -20.18 18.08 41.77
N LYS A 10 -20.53 18.10 40.49
CA LYS A 10 -19.51 18.06 39.40
C LYS A 10 -18.54 19.26 39.44
N ILE A 11 -19.00 20.37 39.98
CA ILE A 11 -18.18 21.62 40.11
C ILE A 11 -17.11 21.37 41.16
N ASP A 12 -17.45 20.78 42.30
CA ASP A 12 -16.51 20.46 43.37
C ASP A 12 -15.41 19.52 42.89
N ILE A 13 -15.81 18.47 42.15
CA ILE A 13 -14.85 17.53 41.54
C ILE A 13 -13.91 18.24 40.54
N ARG A 14 -14.41 19.20 39.72
CA ARG A 14 -13.57 19.99 38.81
C ARG A 14 -12.59 20.87 39.58
N SER A 15 -13.03 21.47 40.69
CA SER A 15 -12.17 22.26 41.56
C SER A 15 -11.03 21.39 42.12
N LEU A 16 -11.31 20.19 42.58
CA LEU A 16 -10.31 19.24 43.10
C LEU A 16 -9.33 18.76 42.00
N ILE A 17 -9.79 18.64 40.75
CA ILE A 17 -8.90 18.35 39.62
C ILE A 17 -7.98 19.54 39.31
N ASN A 18 -8.53 20.75 39.30
CA ASN A 18 -7.78 21.98 39.03
C ASN A 18 -6.76 22.27 40.12
N SER A 19 -7.10 22.05 41.40
CA SER A 19 -6.16 22.16 42.53
C SER A 19 -5.09 21.07 42.56
N GLY A 20 -5.25 20.02 41.71
CA GLY A 20 -4.31 18.89 41.65
C GLY A 20 -4.47 17.85 42.75
N ALA A 21 -5.53 17.96 43.60
CA ALA A 21 -5.88 16.94 44.60
C ALA A 21 -6.25 15.61 43.93
N ILE A 22 -6.97 15.67 42.78
CA ILE A 22 -7.27 14.50 41.95
C ILE A 22 -6.34 14.50 40.74
N LYS A 23 -5.54 13.45 40.58
CA LYS A 23 -4.60 13.30 39.46
C LYS A 23 -4.88 12.01 38.68
N LYS A 24 -4.84 12.11 37.36
CA LYS A 24 -4.92 10.93 36.51
C LYS A 24 -3.66 10.09 36.65
N LYS A 25 -3.80 8.85 37.10
CA LYS A 25 -2.68 7.90 37.16
C LYS A 25 -2.18 7.60 35.75
N ARG A 26 -0.87 7.70 35.53
CA ARG A 26 -0.26 7.28 34.25
C ARG A 26 -0.43 5.78 34.08
N LEU A 27 -0.89 5.37 32.90
CA LEU A 27 -0.87 3.96 32.53
C LEU A 27 0.59 3.52 32.38
N VAL A 28 0.94 2.43 33.04
CA VAL A 28 2.25 1.76 32.88
C VAL A 28 2.21 1.04 31.52
N ASN A 29 2.69 1.73 30.47
CA ASN A 29 2.74 1.17 29.13
C ASN A 29 4.18 0.91 28.73
N THR A 30 4.38 -0.12 27.88
CA THR A 30 5.65 -0.38 27.24
C THR A 30 6.09 0.83 26.40
N SER A 31 7.36 1.22 26.51
CA SER A 31 7.92 2.32 25.73
C SER A 31 7.75 2.07 24.23
N ARG A 32 7.14 3.01 23.52
CA ARG A 32 6.93 2.94 22.06
C ARG A 32 8.04 3.63 21.25
N PHE A 33 9.11 4.03 21.88
CA PHE A 33 10.22 4.73 21.23
C PHE A 33 10.77 3.95 20.03
N TRP A 34 11.15 2.70 20.23
CA TRP A 34 11.67 1.83 19.18
C TRP A 34 10.65 1.54 18.08
N SER A 35 9.40 1.32 18.45
CA SER A 35 8.30 1.11 17.50
C SER A 35 8.13 2.33 16.58
N ARG A 36 8.16 3.54 17.14
CA ARG A 36 8.08 4.80 16.36
C ARG A 36 9.31 4.99 15.46
N LYS A 37 10.52 4.75 15.99
CA LYS A 37 11.78 4.82 15.24
C LYS A 37 11.78 3.85 14.05
N ILE A 38 11.38 2.61 14.27
CA ILE A 38 11.27 1.58 13.22
C ILE A 38 10.21 1.98 12.18
N LYS A 39 9.05 2.49 12.61
CA LYS A 39 8.01 2.98 11.69
C LYS A 39 8.54 4.09 10.79
N LYS A 40 9.25 5.08 11.36
CA LYS A 40 9.89 6.18 10.60
C LYS A 40 10.91 5.66 9.58
N GLN A 41 11.76 4.71 9.97
CA GLN A 41 12.72 4.10 9.05
C GLN A 41 12.03 3.33 7.90
N LYS A 42 10.96 2.59 8.20
CA LYS A 42 10.18 1.87 7.18
C LYS A 42 9.47 2.82 6.22
N SER A 43 8.92 3.93 6.70
CA SER A 43 8.28 4.94 5.83
C SER A 43 9.28 5.61 4.90
N SER A 44 10.52 5.80 5.34
CA SER A 44 11.65 6.29 4.52
C SER A 44 12.28 5.20 3.64
N ASN A 45 11.58 4.13 3.33
CA ASN A 45 12.05 3.01 2.49
C ASN A 45 13.29 2.26 3.04
N ARG A 46 13.69 2.49 4.27
CA ARG A 46 14.77 1.76 4.93
C ARG A 46 14.26 0.44 5.53
N ARG A 47 15.15 -0.40 6.05
CA ARG A 47 14.85 -1.73 6.59
C ARG A 47 14.20 -2.70 5.60
N LYS A 48 14.61 -2.63 4.34
CA LYS A 48 14.18 -3.55 3.28
C LYS A 48 15.21 -4.62 2.93
N GLY A 49 16.33 -4.68 3.66
CA GLY A 49 17.37 -5.68 3.47
C GLY A 49 16.89 -7.11 3.73
N PHE A 50 17.75 -8.07 3.40
CA PHE A 50 17.45 -9.50 3.56
C PHE A 50 17.21 -9.90 5.02
N GLY A 51 17.91 -9.28 5.96
CA GLY A 51 17.76 -9.56 7.39
C GLY A 51 17.82 -11.06 7.68
N SER A 52 16.87 -11.55 8.50
CA SER A 52 16.73 -12.97 8.85
C SER A 52 15.91 -13.79 7.84
N ARG A 53 15.76 -13.32 6.59
CA ARG A 53 15.01 -14.02 5.55
C ARG A 53 15.75 -15.27 5.10
N LYS A 54 15.23 -16.46 5.43
CA LYS A 54 15.80 -17.76 5.06
C LYS A 54 15.07 -18.45 3.90
N GLY A 55 13.85 -18.01 3.58
CA GLY A 55 13.06 -18.56 2.47
C GLY A 55 13.45 -18.01 1.10
N LYS A 56 12.97 -18.67 0.04
CA LYS A 56 13.16 -18.21 -1.34
C LYS A 56 12.65 -16.77 -1.53
N LYS A 57 13.29 -16.01 -2.42
CA LYS A 57 12.90 -14.62 -2.75
C LYS A 57 11.42 -14.50 -3.13
N THR A 58 10.88 -15.50 -3.81
CA THR A 58 9.49 -15.57 -4.29
C THR A 58 8.47 -15.92 -3.20
N ALA A 59 8.89 -16.46 -2.05
CA ALA A 59 7.97 -16.89 -0.97
C ALA A 59 7.09 -15.75 -0.42
N ARG A 60 7.54 -14.49 -0.57
CA ARG A 60 6.80 -13.28 -0.12
C ARG A 60 6.00 -12.61 -1.23
N LEU A 61 6.06 -13.10 -2.46
CA LEU A 61 5.29 -12.58 -3.57
C LEU A 61 3.88 -13.16 -3.52
N LYS A 62 2.90 -12.34 -3.16
CA LYS A 62 1.49 -12.72 -3.22
C LYS A 62 1.07 -12.86 -4.68
N PRO A 63 0.53 -14.01 -5.14
CA PRO A 63 0.15 -14.25 -6.54
C PRO A 63 -0.79 -13.16 -7.09
N LYS A 64 -1.77 -12.75 -6.30
CA LYS A 64 -2.69 -11.65 -6.65
C LYS A 64 -1.95 -10.34 -6.95
N ARG A 65 -0.94 -9.97 -6.14
CA ARG A 65 -0.19 -8.74 -6.35
C ARG A 65 0.66 -8.79 -7.60
N THR A 66 1.28 -9.94 -7.86
CA THR A 66 2.06 -10.18 -9.09
C THR A 66 1.19 -10.05 -10.32
N TRP A 67 0.00 -10.65 -10.31
CA TRP A 67 -0.98 -10.51 -11.37
C TRP A 67 -1.39 -9.05 -11.60
N ILE A 68 -1.78 -8.33 -10.55
CA ILE A 68 -2.18 -6.92 -10.64
C ILE A 68 -1.07 -6.07 -11.27
N ASN A 69 0.17 -6.24 -10.83
CA ASN A 69 1.30 -5.47 -11.37
C ASN A 69 1.53 -5.77 -12.85
N LYS A 70 1.49 -7.05 -13.24
CA LYS A 70 1.63 -7.51 -14.63
C LYS A 70 0.54 -6.91 -15.53
N ILE A 71 -0.72 -7.02 -15.14
CA ILE A 71 -1.85 -6.53 -15.95
C ILE A 71 -1.85 -5.01 -16.05
N ARG A 72 -1.57 -4.30 -14.96
CA ARG A 72 -1.49 -2.82 -15.01
C ARG A 72 -0.40 -2.35 -15.98
N LEU A 73 0.76 -2.99 -15.97
CA LEU A 73 1.86 -2.67 -16.87
C LEU A 73 1.45 -2.90 -18.35
N GLN A 74 0.82 -4.02 -18.65
CA GLN A 74 0.34 -4.35 -20.00
C GLN A 74 -0.75 -3.37 -20.46
N ARG A 75 -1.75 -3.09 -19.62
CA ARG A 75 -2.84 -2.14 -19.94
C ARG A 75 -2.33 -0.72 -20.15
N ASN A 76 -1.39 -0.26 -19.34
CA ASN A 76 -0.78 1.06 -19.52
C ASN A 76 -0.06 1.16 -20.87
N PHE A 77 0.64 0.11 -21.29
CA PHE A 77 1.28 0.07 -22.59
C PHE A 77 0.25 0.09 -23.73
N ILE A 78 -0.78 -0.74 -23.69
CA ILE A 78 -1.84 -0.75 -24.72
C ILE A 78 -2.54 0.62 -24.77
N LYS A 79 -2.81 1.22 -23.62
CA LYS A 79 -3.40 2.57 -23.53
C LYS A 79 -2.50 3.61 -24.20
N SER A 80 -1.20 3.58 -23.93
CA SER A 80 -0.25 4.52 -24.53
C SER A 80 -0.18 4.40 -26.06
N LEU A 81 -0.33 3.19 -26.61
CA LEU A 81 -0.38 2.97 -28.06
C LEU A 81 -1.66 3.56 -28.66
N ARG A 82 -2.81 3.45 -27.98
CA ARG A 82 -4.06 4.07 -28.40
C ARG A 82 -3.99 5.60 -28.36
N ASP A 83 -3.51 6.13 -27.22
CA ASP A 83 -3.46 7.58 -26.99
C ASP A 83 -2.48 8.27 -27.98
N LYS A 84 -1.49 7.55 -28.49
CA LYS A 84 -0.60 7.98 -29.58
C LYS A 84 -1.14 7.69 -30.98
N ASN A 85 -2.38 7.21 -31.09
CA ASN A 85 -3.01 6.82 -32.37
C ASN A 85 -2.22 5.78 -33.20
N ILE A 86 -1.35 5.01 -32.55
CA ILE A 86 -0.54 3.97 -33.20
C ILE A 86 -1.38 2.74 -33.53
N ILE A 87 -2.42 2.47 -32.74
CA ILE A 87 -3.35 1.35 -32.95
C ILE A 87 -4.78 1.85 -33.11
N THR A 88 -5.61 1.04 -33.77
CA THR A 88 -7.04 1.30 -33.91
C THR A 88 -7.80 0.95 -32.62
N SER A 89 -9.02 1.47 -32.46
CA SER A 89 -9.88 1.14 -31.31
C SER A 89 -10.21 -0.36 -31.24
N VAL A 90 -10.42 -1.00 -32.40
CA VAL A 90 -10.68 -2.44 -32.49
C VAL A 90 -9.46 -3.25 -32.00
N ALA A 91 -8.27 -2.91 -32.49
CA ALA A 91 -7.02 -3.53 -32.06
C ALA A 91 -6.75 -3.34 -30.56
N TYR A 92 -7.04 -2.13 -30.03
CA TYR A 92 -6.98 -1.87 -28.59
C TYR A 92 -7.85 -2.83 -27.80
N HIS A 93 -9.11 -3.02 -28.20
CA HIS A 93 -10.04 -3.90 -27.49
C HIS A 93 -9.56 -5.37 -27.53
N GLU A 94 -9.12 -5.85 -28.70
CA GLU A 94 -8.57 -7.20 -28.85
C GLU A 94 -7.37 -7.44 -27.93
N LEU A 95 -6.38 -6.55 -27.95
CA LEU A 95 -5.21 -6.65 -27.08
C LEU A 95 -5.57 -6.57 -25.58
N TYR A 96 -6.54 -5.74 -25.24
CA TYR A 96 -7.03 -5.62 -23.87
C TYR A 96 -7.67 -6.93 -23.38
N MET A 97 -8.53 -7.55 -24.19
CA MET A 97 -9.16 -8.83 -23.86
C MET A 97 -8.15 -9.97 -23.77
N LYS A 98 -7.18 -10.05 -24.69
CA LYS A 98 -6.07 -11.01 -24.61
C LYS A 98 -5.22 -10.82 -23.34
N SER A 99 -4.94 -9.56 -22.96
CA SER A 99 -4.25 -9.27 -21.69
C SER A 99 -5.06 -9.73 -20.49
N LYS A 100 -6.37 -9.46 -20.45
CA LYS A 100 -7.29 -9.93 -19.41
C LYS A 100 -7.31 -11.45 -19.29
N GLY A 101 -7.31 -12.16 -20.41
CA GLY A 101 -7.27 -13.62 -20.46
C GLY A 101 -5.90 -14.23 -20.11
N GLY A 102 -4.87 -13.42 -19.83
CA GLY A 102 -3.55 -13.92 -19.43
C GLY A 102 -2.66 -14.38 -20.59
N PHE A 103 -3.07 -14.16 -21.84
CA PHE A 103 -2.33 -14.58 -23.04
C PHE A 103 -0.88 -14.09 -23.03
N PHE A 104 -0.64 -12.85 -22.60
CA PHE A 104 0.71 -12.29 -22.55
C PHE A 104 1.41 -12.61 -21.23
N ARG A 105 2.45 -13.43 -21.27
CA ARG A 105 3.28 -13.76 -20.09
C ARG A 105 4.10 -12.57 -19.56
N SER A 106 4.45 -11.61 -20.42
CA SER A 106 5.26 -10.43 -20.08
C SER A 106 4.91 -9.24 -20.99
N LEU A 107 5.39 -8.03 -20.62
CA LEU A 107 5.30 -6.85 -21.48
C LEU A 107 6.08 -7.06 -22.79
N ARG A 108 7.25 -7.68 -22.70
CA ARG A 108 8.08 -7.98 -23.89
C ARG A 108 7.34 -8.84 -24.89
N HIS A 109 6.63 -9.88 -24.42
CA HIS A 109 5.82 -10.72 -25.29
C HIS A 109 4.69 -9.93 -25.98
N LEU A 110 4.03 -9.02 -25.25
CA LEU A 110 3.04 -8.11 -25.85
C LEU A 110 3.66 -7.20 -26.92
N GLN A 111 4.83 -6.63 -26.66
CA GLN A 111 5.55 -5.79 -27.63
C GLN A 111 5.95 -6.55 -28.91
N LEU A 112 6.45 -7.77 -28.77
CA LEU A 112 6.78 -8.63 -29.92
C LEU A 112 5.52 -8.94 -30.71
N TYR A 113 4.46 -9.37 -30.05
CA TYR A 113 3.18 -9.68 -30.68
C TYR A 113 2.62 -8.51 -31.48
N THR A 114 2.69 -7.29 -30.95
CA THR A 114 2.20 -6.08 -31.65
C THR A 114 3.05 -5.76 -32.89
N LYS A 115 4.36 -6.02 -32.85
CA LYS A 115 5.26 -5.84 -33.99
C LYS A 115 5.04 -6.89 -35.09
N GLU A 116 5.02 -8.17 -34.71
CA GLU A 116 4.90 -9.30 -35.66
C GLU A 116 3.57 -9.29 -36.42
N ARG A 117 2.50 -8.88 -35.74
CA ARG A 117 1.18 -8.80 -36.36
C ARG A 117 0.91 -7.50 -37.13
N GLY A 118 1.85 -6.57 -37.18
CA GLY A 118 1.67 -5.30 -37.89
C GLY A 118 0.47 -4.49 -37.39
N ILE A 119 0.10 -4.65 -36.10
CA ILE A 119 -1.08 -3.99 -35.50
C ILE A 119 -0.87 -2.48 -35.37
N THR A 120 0.37 -2.03 -35.48
CA THR A 120 0.72 -0.60 -35.49
C THR A 120 0.43 -0.02 -36.87
N LYS A 121 -0.31 1.09 -36.91
CA LYS A 121 -0.47 1.88 -38.14
C LYS A 121 0.94 2.26 -38.64
N LYS A 122 1.18 2.05 -39.93
CA LYS A 122 2.38 2.59 -40.58
C LYS A 122 2.33 4.13 -40.57
#